data_07d8e5153dbb8de7da996d257f87320d
#
_entry.id   07d8e5153dbb8de7da996d257f87320d
#
_cell.length_a   1.000
_cell.length_b   1.000
_cell.length_c   1.000
_cell.angle_alpha   90.00
_cell.angle_beta   90.00
_cell.angle_gamma   90.00
#
_symmetry.space_group_name_H-M   'P 1'
#
loop_
_entity.id
_entity.type
_entity.pdbx_description
1 polymer ?
#
loop_
_entity_poly.entity_id
_entity_poly.type
_entity_poly.pdbx_seq_one_letter_code
_entity_poly.pdbx_strand_id
1 'polypeptide(L)'
;MKFEIEIKLRLNGNLNETRRVLRDLGFRVHKSRLHEYNVLLDTSTRVLRSHGKLIRVRRVGTHSVLTYKGPSEQGRYKKRHEIEVTMPDAFGVEQILNEIGYHPIFRYEKFRTEYAKAPATGKVLLDETPIGNYLEIEGSPRWIDTTARLLGFSADDYITRSYGYLYLAYCRERRMPPGDMLFSAKEMKRLRKNKANA
;
A
#
# COMPACT_ATOMS: atom_id res chain seq x y z
N MET A 1 3.88 -21.34 4.24
CA MET A 1 3.09 -20.08 4.39
C MET A 1 3.98 -18.91 4.06
N LYS A 2 3.50 -17.95 3.24
CA LYS A 2 4.27 -16.75 2.88
C LYS A 2 3.99 -15.66 3.92
N PHE A 3 5.05 -15.12 4.54
CA PHE A 3 4.97 -13.95 5.41
C PHE A 3 5.46 -12.73 4.65
N GLU A 4 4.73 -11.64 4.74
CA GLU A 4 5.14 -10.32 4.32
C GLU A 4 5.75 -9.59 5.52
N ILE A 5 6.94 -9.03 5.36
CA ILE A 5 7.60 -8.17 6.34
C ILE A 5 7.84 -6.83 5.68
N GLU A 6 7.28 -5.76 6.23
CA GLU A 6 7.29 -4.41 5.66
C GLU A 6 7.45 -3.32 6.72
N ILE A 7 7.93 -2.18 6.27
CA ILE A 7 7.77 -0.87 6.92
C ILE A 7 7.25 0.15 5.92
N LYS A 8 6.70 1.26 6.42
CA LYS A 8 6.44 2.47 5.65
C LYS A 8 7.31 3.61 6.14
N LEU A 9 7.68 4.49 5.23
CA LEU A 9 8.41 5.74 5.50
C LEU A 9 7.62 6.87 4.87
N ARG A 10 7.37 7.94 5.61
CA ARG A 10 6.69 9.12 5.06
C ARG A 10 7.68 9.97 4.28
N LEU A 11 7.30 10.38 3.08
CA LEU A 11 8.08 11.28 2.24
C LEU A 11 7.59 12.72 2.42
N ASN A 12 8.50 13.59 2.85
CA ASN A 12 8.21 15.03 3.02
C ASN A 12 8.73 15.88 1.85
N GLY A 13 9.42 15.26 0.88
CA GLY A 13 10.11 15.92 -0.21
C GLY A 13 9.50 15.69 -1.60
N ASN A 14 10.23 16.11 -2.61
CA ASN A 14 9.87 15.96 -4.00
C ASN A 14 10.05 14.50 -4.47
N LEU A 15 9.03 13.92 -5.08
CA LEU A 15 9.07 12.55 -5.61
C LEU A 15 10.17 12.32 -6.65
N ASN A 16 10.51 13.35 -7.45
CA ASN A 16 11.59 13.23 -8.45
C ASN A 16 12.95 13.07 -7.78
N GLU A 17 13.15 13.70 -6.63
CA GLU A 17 14.35 13.52 -5.82
C GLU A 17 14.42 12.10 -5.27
N THR A 18 13.32 11.60 -4.69
CA THR A 18 13.23 10.21 -4.23
C THR A 18 13.54 9.21 -5.35
N ARG A 19 12.98 9.42 -6.54
CA ARG A 19 13.24 8.59 -7.72
C ARG A 19 14.72 8.64 -8.15
N ARG A 20 15.36 9.82 -8.07
CA ARG A 20 16.79 9.99 -8.35
C ARG A 20 17.62 9.20 -7.36
N VAL A 21 17.39 9.40 -6.06
CA VAL A 21 18.12 8.69 -4.98
C VAL A 21 17.98 7.17 -5.16
N LEU A 22 16.79 6.65 -5.43
CA LEU A 22 16.60 5.22 -5.70
C LEU A 22 17.46 4.74 -6.87
N ARG A 23 17.52 5.48 -7.98
CA ARG A 23 18.35 5.13 -9.14
C ARG A 23 19.84 5.17 -8.82
N ASP A 24 20.28 6.18 -8.09
CA ASP A 24 21.70 6.36 -7.68
C ASP A 24 22.14 5.23 -6.75
N LEU A 25 21.24 4.72 -5.91
CA LEU A 25 21.44 3.53 -5.07
C LEU A 25 21.38 2.21 -5.86
N GLY A 26 21.14 2.25 -7.17
CA GLY A 26 21.10 1.07 -8.04
C GLY A 26 19.75 0.38 -8.13
N PHE A 27 18.68 0.95 -7.57
CA PHE A 27 17.33 0.43 -7.80
C PHE A 27 16.85 0.76 -9.21
N ARG A 28 16.11 -0.18 -9.79
CA ARG A 28 15.48 -0.02 -11.13
C ARG A 28 13.98 -0.25 -11.01
N VAL A 29 13.21 0.41 -11.86
CA VAL A 29 11.77 0.19 -11.94
C VAL A 29 11.52 -1.26 -12.36
N HIS A 30 10.89 -2.03 -11.49
CA HIS A 30 10.48 -3.41 -11.74
C HIS A 30 9.04 -3.46 -12.25
N LYS A 31 8.13 -2.66 -11.63
CA LYS A 31 6.79 -2.43 -12.17
C LYS A 31 6.58 -0.93 -12.31
N SER A 32 6.18 -0.51 -13.50
CA SER A 32 5.88 0.88 -13.79
C SER A 32 4.73 1.41 -12.91
N ARG A 33 4.66 2.72 -12.80
CA ARG A 33 3.62 3.42 -12.03
C ARG A 33 2.22 3.04 -12.52
N LEU A 34 1.45 2.39 -11.65
CA LEU A 34 0.07 1.98 -11.90
C LEU A 34 -0.87 2.54 -10.83
N HIS A 35 -2.10 2.85 -11.25
CA HIS A 35 -3.18 3.16 -10.35
C HIS A 35 -3.73 1.88 -9.73
N GLU A 36 -3.86 1.87 -8.40
CA GLU A 36 -4.49 0.81 -7.63
C GLU A 36 -5.78 1.34 -7.00
N TYR A 37 -6.89 0.68 -7.25
CA TYR A 37 -8.15 0.88 -6.55
C TYR A 37 -8.41 -0.32 -5.65
N ASN A 38 -8.56 -0.08 -4.37
CA ASN A 38 -8.64 -1.13 -3.35
C ASN A 38 -9.96 -1.04 -2.60
N VAL A 39 -10.62 -2.17 -2.42
CA VAL A 39 -11.84 -2.34 -1.62
C VAL A 39 -11.54 -3.29 -0.48
N LEU A 40 -11.66 -2.83 0.75
CA LEU A 40 -11.64 -3.70 1.93
C LEU A 40 -13.06 -4.17 2.23
N LEU A 41 -13.20 -5.46 2.49
CA LEU A 41 -14.47 -6.08 2.82
C LEU A 41 -14.43 -6.69 4.23
N ASP A 42 -15.56 -6.61 4.92
CA ASP A 42 -15.75 -7.21 6.24
C ASP A 42 -17.25 -7.47 6.46
N THR A 43 -17.59 -8.21 7.49
CA THR A 43 -18.98 -8.36 7.93
C THR A 43 -19.51 -7.05 8.52
N SER A 44 -20.82 -6.93 8.65
CA SER A 44 -21.48 -5.79 9.32
C SER A 44 -20.97 -5.57 10.76
N THR A 45 -20.61 -6.65 11.45
CA THR A 45 -20.06 -6.63 12.82
C THR A 45 -18.53 -6.49 12.88
N ARG A 46 -17.86 -6.31 11.72
CA ARG A 46 -16.41 -6.08 11.63
C ARG A 46 -15.57 -7.24 12.20
N VAL A 47 -15.98 -8.47 11.96
CA VAL A 47 -15.31 -9.68 12.49
C VAL A 47 -13.85 -9.79 12.04
N LEU A 48 -13.54 -9.50 10.76
CA LEU A 48 -12.14 -9.57 10.31
C LEU A 48 -11.29 -8.52 11.02
N ARG A 49 -11.77 -7.28 11.07
CA ARG A 49 -11.05 -6.17 11.70
C ARG A 49 -10.82 -6.41 13.19
N SER A 50 -11.80 -6.93 13.92
CA SER A 50 -11.68 -7.22 15.36
C SER A 50 -10.61 -8.28 15.65
N HIS A 51 -10.35 -9.18 14.69
CA HIS A 51 -9.30 -10.20 14.77
C HIS A 51 -8.00 -9.80 14.05
N GLY A 52 -7.83 -8.52 13.67
CA GLY A 52 -6.65 -8.04 12.97
C GLY A 52 -6.47 -8.58 11.55
N LYS A 53 -7.52 -9.16 10.98
CA LYS A 53 -7.55 -9.75 9.62
C LYS A 53 -8.14 -8.76 8.62
N LEU A 54 -7.91 -8.99 7.33
CA LEU A 54 -8.62 -8.29 6.26
C LEU A 54 -8.77 -9.14 5.00
N ILE A 55 -9.82 -8.84 4.25
CA ILE A 55 -9.99 -9.23 2.85
C ILE A 55 -9.95 -7.96 2.01
N ARG A 56 -9.22 -8.00 0.90
CA ARG A 56 -9.08 -6.88 -0.03
C ARG A 56 -9.26 -7.39 -1.46
N VAL A 57 -10.11 -6.70 -2.22
CA VAL A 57 -10.15 -6.78 -3.67
C VAL A 57 -9.43 -5.56 -4.22
N ARG A 58 -8.38 -5.77 -5.03
CA ARG A 58 -7.58 -4.71 -5.68
C ARG A 58 -7.76 -4.80 -7.19
N ARG A 59 -8.02 -3.66 -7.82
CA ARG A 59 -7.97 -3.50 -9.27
C ARG A 59 -6.71 -2.73 -9.63
N VAL A 60 -5.89 -3.28 -10.53
CA VAL A 60 -4.62 -2.69 -10.97
C VAL A 60 -4.37 -3.01 -12.45
N GLY A 61 -4.25 -1.97 -13.28
CA GLY A 61 -4.12 -2.18 -14.72
C GLY A 61 -5.29 -2.99 -15.29
N THR A 62 -4.98 -4.14 -15.90
CA THR A 62 -5.94 -5.05 -16.54
C THR A 62 -6.32 -6.24 -15.66
N HIS A 63 -5.79 -6.34 -14.44
CA HIS A 63 -6.06 -7.48 -13.56
C HIS A 63 -6.53 -7.04 -12.19
N SER A 64 -7.04 -8.01 -11.47
CA SER A 64 -7.48 -7.85 -10.11
C SER A 64 -6.82 -8.88 -9.21
N VAL A 65 -6.71 -8.54 -7.93
CA VAL A 65 -6.07 -9.40 -6.92
C VAL A 65 -6.99 -9.46 -5.70
N LEU A 66 -7.37 -10.68 -5.31
CA LEU A 66 -7.98 -10.96 -4.03
C LEU A 66 -6.87 -11.24 -3.03
N THR A 67 -6.86 -10.52 -1.92
CA THR A 67 -5.87 -10.67 -0.86
C THR A 67 -6.55 -11.00 0.46
N TYR A 68 -6.06 -12.01 1.15
CA TYR A 68 -6.29 -12.20 2.58
C TYR A 68 -5.03 -11.84 3.34
N LYS A 69 -5.16 -11.06 4.42
CA LYS A 69 -4.07 -10.79 5.36
C LYS A 69 -4.48 -11.21 6.77
N GLY A 70 -3.65 -12.03 7.40
CA GLY A 70 -3.80 -12.46 8.79
C GLY A 70 -3.50 -11.36 9.81
N PRO A 71 -3.57 -11.62 11.11
CA PRO A 71 -3.16 -10.69 12.16
C PRO A 71 -1.70 -10.27 11.99
N SER A 72 -1.41 -9.01 12.33
CA SER A 72 -0.04 -8.52 12.33
C SER A 72 0.64 -8.87 13.65
N GLU A 73 1.86 -9.40 13.57
CA GLU A 73 2.74 -9.52 14.73
C GLU A 73 3.14 -8.11 15.21
N GLN A 74 3.18 -7.90 16.52
CA GLN A 74 3.66 -6.64 17.10
C GLN A 74 5.19 -6.60 17.02
N GLY A 75 5.74 -5.43 16.66
CA GLY A 75 7.19 -5.28 16.60
C GLY A 75 7.64 -4.08 15.77
N ARG A 76 8.96 -4.00 15.58
CA ARG A 76 9.62 -2.95 14.80
C ARG A 76 9.25 -2.98 13.32
N TYR A 77 8.87 -4.15 12.81
CA TYR A 77 8.39 -4.36 11.45
C TYR A 77 6.96 -4.85 11.51
N LYS A 78 6.20 -4.56 10.49
CA LYS A 78 4.89 -5.18 10.31
C LYS A 78 5.10 -6.51 9.61
N LYS A 79 4.81 -7.60 10.31
CA LYS A 79 4.89 -8.97 9.80
C LYS A 79 3.53 -9.63 9.88
N ARG A 80 3.09 -10.24 8.78
CA ARG A 80 1.80 -10.91 8.71
C ARG A 80 1.74 -11.95 7.60
N HIS A 81 0.93 -12.96 7.82
CA HIS A 81 0.61 -13.93 6.78
C HIS A 81 -0.24 -13.28 5.68
N GLU A 82 0.12 -13.53 4.43
CA GLU A 82 -0.60 -13.02 3.26
C GLU A 82 -0.84 -14.14 2.23
N ILE A 83 -2.05 -14.15 1.67
CA ILE A 83 -2.43 -14.99 0.55
C ILE A 83 -2.99 -14.07 -0.52
N GLU A 84 -2.44 -14.15 -1.74
CA GLU A 84 -2.92 -13.39 -2.90
C GLU A 84 -3.28 -14.34 -4.04
N VAL A 85 -4.40 -14.04 -4.70
CA VAL A 85 -4.86 -14.74 -5.90
C VAL A 85 -5.20 -13.70 -6.95
N THR A 86 -4.54 -13.80 -8.11
CA THR A 86 -4.89 -12.99 -9.28
C THR A 86 -6.18 -13.52 -9.89
N MET A 87 -7.08 -12.62 -10.25
CA MET A 87 -8.37 -12.96 -10.84
C MET A 87 -8.73 -11.99 -11.98
N PRO A 88 -9.45 -12.45 -13.01
CA PRO A 88 -9.84 -11.59 -14.13
C PRO A 88 -11.03 -10.69 -13.77
N ASP A 89 -11.95 -11.17 -12.93
CA ASP A 89 -13.21 -10.49 -12.59
C ASP A 89 -13.28 -10.09 -11.11
N ALA A 90 -12.94 -8.84 -10.83
CA ALA A 90 -13.11 -8.27 -9.50
C ALA A 90 -14.57 -8.09 -9.09
N PHE A 91 -15.45 -7.78 -10.05
CA PHE A 91 -16.86 -7.49 -9.77
C PHE A 91 -17.59 -8.75 -9.34
N GLY A 92 -17.44 -9.86 -10.08
CA GLY A 92 -18.04 -11.13 -9.71
C GLY A 92 -17.58 -11.63 -8.34
N VAL A 93 -16.26 -11.46 -8.02
CA VAL A 93 -15.75 -11.83 -6.69
C VAL A 93 -16.32 -10.93 -5.60
N GLU A 94 -16.41 -9.61 -5.82
CA GLU A 94 -17.07 -8.71 -4.86
C GLU A 94 -18.54 -9.07 -4.63
N GLN A 95 -19.28 -9.46 -5.69
CA GLN A 95 -20.66 -9.94 -5.55
C GLN A 95 -20.75 -11.22 -4.72
N ILE A 96 -19.92 -12.23 -5.01
CA ILE A 96 -19.89 -13.48 -4.22
C ILE A 96 -19.60 -13.17 -2.75
N LEU A 97 -18.60 -12.34 -2.47
CA LEU A 97 -18.25 -11.94 -1.10
C LEU A 97 -19.43 -11.24 -0.41
N ASN A 98 -20.16 -10.38 -1.14
CA ASN A 98 -21.35 -9.69 -0.62
C ASN A 98 -22.47 -10.67 -0.27
N GLU A 99 -22.77 -11.66 -1.14
CA GLU A 99 -23.78 -12.69 -0.89
C GLU A 99 -23.48 -13.55 0.34
N ILE A 100 -22.18 -13.77 0.66
CA ILE A 100 -21.78 -14.51 1.85
C ILE A 100 -21.51 -13.59 3.07
N GLY A 101 -21.98 -12.32 3.01
CA GLY A 101 -22.02 -11.40 4.15
C GLY A 101 -20.78 -10.51 4.34
N TYR A 102 -19.87 -10.45 3.37
CA TYR A 102 -18.72 -9.52 3.38
C TYR A 102 -19.00 -8.31 2.50
N HIS A 103 -19.21 -7.17 3.10
CA HIS A 103 -19.57 -5.92 2.41
C HIS A 103 -18.39 -4.95 2.36
N PRO A 104 -18.32 -4.07 1.34
CA PRO A 104 -17.32 -3.01 1.28
C PRO A 104 -17.40 -2.10 2.51
N ILE A 105 -16.27 -1.93 3.18
CA ILE A 105 -16.18 -1.14 4.42
C ILE A 105 -15.24 0.06 4.31
N PHE A 106 -14.35 0.04 3.34
CA PHE A 106 -13.39 1.11 3.09
C PHE A 106 -12.80 0.96 1.69
N ARG A 107 -12.77 2.05 0.94
CA ARG A 107 -12.13 2.12 -0.37
C ARG A 107 -10.96 3.05 -0.31
N TYR A 108 -9.88 2.71 -1.01
CA TYR A 108 -8.74 3.61 -1.12
C TYR A 108 -8.01 3.46 -2.45
N GLU A 109 -7.41 4.55 -2.86
CA GLU A 109 -6.64 4.63 -4.09
C GLU A 109 -5.19 5.00 -3.79
N LYS A 110 -4.30 4.57 -4.67
CA LYS A 110 -2.93 5.05 -4.74
C LYS A 110 -2.36 4.83 -6.14
N PHE A 111 -1.32 5.58 -6.48
CA PHE A 111 -0.42 5.18 -7.55
C PHE A 111 0.81 4.53 -6.94
N ARG A 112 1.21 3.39 -7.49
CA ARG A 112 2.36 2.61 -7.00
C ARG A 112 3.38 2.39 -8.10
N THR A 113 4.66 2.63 -7.78
CA THR A 113 5.82 2.21 -8.58
C THR A 113 6.61 1.22 -7.76
N GLU A 114 6.93 0.06 -8.31
CA GLU A 114 7.76 -0.96 -7.66
C GLU A 114 9.19 -0.86 -8.17
N TYR A 115 10.16 -0.78 -7.24
CA TYR A 115 11.59 -0.78 -7.50
C TYR A 115 12.23 -2.02 -6.93
N ALA A 116 13.17 -2.60 -7.67
CA ALA A 116 13.99 -3.73 -7.23
C ALA A 116 15.47 -3.48 -7.53
N LYS A 117 16.35 -4.20 -6.83
CA LYS A 117 17.79 -4.17 -7.04
C LYS A 117 18.32 -5.59 -6.97
N ALA A 118 18.85 -6.09 -8.09
CA ALA A 118 19.48 -7.40 -8.13
C ALA A 118 20.83 -7.40 -7.34
N PRO A 119 21.22 -8.51 -6.71
CA PRO A 119 20.51 -9.77 -6.53
C PRO A 119 19.56 -9.81 -5.33
N ALA A 120 19.18 -8.66 -4.77
CA ALA A 120 18.37 -8.57 -3.56
C ALA A 120 16.96 -9.15 -3.76
N THR A 121 16.44 -9.77 -2.70
CA THR A 121 15.08 -10.36 -2.67
C THR A 121 14.01 -9.39 -2.17
N GLY A 122 14.42 -8.19 -1.71
CA GLY A 122 13.52 -7.16 -1.24
C GLY A 122 13.11 -6.17 -2.34
N LYS A 123 12.09 -5.37 -2.07
CA LYS A 123 11.59 -4.34 -2.99
C LYS A 123 11.23 -3.06 -2.26
N VAL A 124 11.28 -1.95 -2.97
CA VAL A 124 10.87 -0.63 -2.52
C VAL A 124 9.67 -0.19 -3.35
N LEU A 125 8.59 0.16 -2.70
CA LEU A 125 7.34 0.59 -3.33
C LEU A 125 7.17 2.08 -3.05
N LEU A 126 7.10 2.87 -4.11
CA LEU A 126 6.78 4.30 -4.02
C LEU A 126 5.28 4.47 -4.20
N ASP A 127 4.61 4.87 -3.13
CA ASP A 127 3.17 5.07 -3.06
C ASP A 127 2.81 6.56 -3.02
N GLU A 128 2.05 7.00 -4.01
CA GLU A 128 1.40 8.31 -4.05
C GLU A 128 -0.05 8.12 -3.61
N THR A 129 -0.44 8.71 -2.49
CA THR A 129 -1.78 8.53 -1.88
C THR A 129 -2.48 9.88 -1.66
N PRO A 130 -3.79 9.92 -1.45
CA PRO A 130 -4.52 11.15 -1.11
C PRO A 130 -4.04 11.85 0.16
N ILE A 131 -3.35 11.12 1.06
CA ILE A 131 -2.86 11.64 2.35
C ILE A 131 -1.36 11.91 2.37
N GLY A 132 -0.71 11.85 1.22
CA GLY A 132 0.73 12.07 1.06
C GLY A 132 1.45 10.90 0.40
N ASN A 133 2.78 11.01 0.30
CA ASN A 133 3.61 10.03 -0.37
C ASN A 133 4.39 9.19 0.64
N TYR A 134 4.59 7.92 0.31
CA TYR A 134 5.26 6.96 1.18
C TYR A 134 6.20 6.06 0.39
N LEU A 135 7.24 5.56 1.04
CA LEU A 135 7.93 4.36 0.62
C LEU A 135 7.46 3.19 1.50
N GLU A 136 7.10 2.07 0.90
CA GLU A 136 7.03 0.78 1.59
C GLU A 136 8.31 0.01 1.25
N ILE A 137 8.97 -0.55 2.25
CA ILE A 137 10.15 -1.38 2.08
C ILE A 137 9.78 -2.78 2.54
N GLU A 138 9.80 -3.74 1.62
CA GLU A 138 9.43 -5.13 1.86
C GLU A 138 10.63 -6.04 1.67
N GLY A 139 10.91 -6.90 2.66
CA GLY A 139 12.02 -7.85 2.62
C GLY A 139 12.41 -8.41 3.97
N SER A 140 13.60 -8.97 4.08
CA SER A 140 14.12 -9.41 5.38
C SER A 140 14.41 -8.20 6.30
N PRO A 141 14.32 -8.36 7.63
CA PRO A 141 14.62 -7.28 8.58
C PRO A 141 15.95 -6.56 8.30
N ARG A 142 17.01 -7.33 8.07
CA ARG A 142 18.33 -6.76 7.77
C ARG A 142 18.33 -5.94 6.47
N TRP A 143 17.63 -6.42 5.45
CA TRP A 143 17.51 -5.72 4.17
C TRP A 143 16.72 -4.43 4.31
N ILE A 144 15.60 -4.47 5.05
CA ILE A 144 14.77 -3.29 5.36
C ILE A 144 15.62 -2.21 6.05
N ASP A 145 16.34 -2.56 7.12
CA ASP A 145 17.16 -1.60 7.87
C ASP A 145 18.28 -1.02 7.03
N THR A 146 18.95 -1.84 6.23
CA THR A 146 20.02 -1.39 5.34
C THR A 146 19.47 -0.44 4.28
N THR A 147 18.34 -0.78 3.66
CA THR A 147 17.73 0.02 2.61
C THR A 147 17.19 1.35 3.16
N ALA A 148 16.52 1.33 4.31
CA ALA A 148 16.01 2.54 4.96
C ALA A 148 17.17 3.51 5.30
N ARG A 149 18.28 3.00 5.85
CA ARG A 149 19.46 3.82 6.16
C ARG A 149 20.10 4.43 4.91
N LEU A 150 20.23 3.68 3.83
CA LEU A 150 20.74 4.18 2.55
C LEU A 150 19.84 5.29 1.96
N LEU A 151 18.56 5.26 2.27
CA LEU A 151 17.59 6.29 1.89
C LEU A 151 17.54 7.48 2.86
N GLY A 152 18.39 7.50 3.90
CA GLY A 152 18.49 8.58 4.88
C GLY A 152 17.50 8.50 6.04
N PHE A 153 16.88 7.34 6.28
CA PHE A 153 15.92 7.13 7.35
C PHE A 153 16.51 6.30 8.50
N SER A 154 16.01 6.54 9.70
CA SER A 154 16.30 5.79 10.92
C SER A 154 15.15 4.87 11.30
N ALA A 155 15.35 4.06 12.33
CA ALA A 155 14.29 3.19 12.85
C ALA A 155 13.11 3.96 13.47
N ASP A 156 13.33 5.19 13.90
CA ASP A 156 12.29 6.06 14.48
C ASP A 156 11.29 6.55 13.43
N ASP A 157 11.70 6.49 12.15
CA ASP A 157 10.83 6.84 11.00
C ASP A 157 9.90 5.70 10.56
N TYR A 158 10.05 4.51 11.16
CA TYR A 158 9.32 3.31 10.72
C TYR A 158 7.85 3.36 11.11
N ILE A 159 7.00 3.29 10.12
CA ILE A 159 5.55 3.25 10.26
C ILE A 159 5.08 1.82 9.97
N THR A 160 4.54 1.14 10.98
CA THR A 160 3.95 -0.20 10.85
C THR A 160 2.43 -0.18 10.69
N ARG A 161 1.82 1.00 10.74
CA ARG A 161 0.37 1.20 10.61
C ARG A 161 -0.11 1.05 9.17
N SER A 162 -1.36 0.63 9.01
CA SER A 162 -2.01 0.53 7.69
C SER A 162 -2.39 1.91 7.14
N TYR A 163 -2.60 2.01 5.81
CA TYR A 163 -3.13 3.24 5.19
C TYR A 163 -4.49 3.66 5.78
N GLY A 164 -5.38 2.71 6.10
CA GLY A 164 -6.63 3.04 6.74
C GLY A 164 -6.44 3.70 8.11
N TYR A 165 -5.46 3.23 8.90
CA TYR A 165 -5.11 3.89 10.17
C TYR A 165 -4.53 5.29 9.97
N LEU A 166 -3.61 5.45 9.01
CA LEU A 166 -3.01 6.74 8.68
C LEU A 166 -4.05 7.72 8.17
N TYR A 167 -5.02 7.25 7.39
CA TYR A 167 -6.13 8.07 6.92
C TYR A 167 -7.04 8.54 8.06
N LEU A 168 -7.36 7.68 9.02
CA LEU A 168 -8.14 8.08 10.19
C LEU A 168 -7.41 9.13 11.04
N ALA A 169 -6.07 9.01 11.20
CA ALA A 169 -5.25 10.03 11.86
C ALA A 169 -5.27 11.35 11.08
N TYR A 170 -5.10 11.29 9.76
CA TYR A 170 -5.17 12.44 8.86
C TYR A 170 -6.52 13.17 8.96
N CYS A 171 -7.64 12.43 8.97
CA CYS A 171 -8.98 13.02 9.12
C CYS A 171 -9.15 13.70 10.49
N ARG A 172 -8.64 13.07 11.56
CA ARG A 172 -8.70 13.64 12.92
C ARG A 172 -7.92 14.95 13.01
N GLU A 173 -6.70 15.00 12.51
CA GLU A 173 -5.86 16.20 12.49
C GLU A 173 -6.53 17.37 11.75
N ARG A 174 -7.27 17.06 10.67
CA ARG A 174 -7.98 18.05 9.84
C ARG A 174 -9.43 18.29 10.23
N ARG A 175 -9.91 17.64 11.29
CA ARG A 175 -11.31 17.71 11.75
C ARG A 175 -12.31 17.38 10.64
N MET A 176 -11.95 16.41 9.79
CA MET A 176 -12.78 15.92 8.68
C MET A 176 -13.49 14.61 9.09
N PRO A 177 -14.73 14.39 8.66
CA PRO A 177 -15.37 13.09 8.84
C PRO A 177 -14.61 12.02 8.04
N PRO A 178 -14.37 10.85 8.64
CA PRO A 178 -13.74 9.74 7.89
C PRO A 178 -14.71 9.18 6.86
N GLY A 179 -14.17 8.85 5.69
CA GLY A 179 -14.87 8.21 4.57
C GLY A 179 -13.93 7.29 3.82
N ASP A 180 -14.06 7.22 2.49
CA ASP A 180 -13.10 6.54 1.62
C ASP A 180 -11.90 7.44 1.33
N MET A 181 -10.70 6.85 1.19
CA MET A 181 -9.46 7.56 0.88
C MET A 181 -9.22 7.57 -0.63
N LEU A 182 -9.94 8.43 -1.33
CA LEU A 182 -9.92 8.54 -2.78
C LEU A 182 -9.31 9.86 -3.23
N PHE A 183 -8.69 9.87 -4.41
CA PHE A 183 -8.26 11.11 -5.04
C PHE A 183 -9.47 11.90 -5.52
N SER A 184 -9.45 13.22 -5.32
CA SER A 184 -10.42 14.10 -5.98
C SER A 184 -10.28 14.03 -7.51
N ALA A 185 -11.32 14.38 -8.24
CA ALA A 185 -11.29 14.39 -9.71
C ALA A 185 -10.15 15.30 -10.26
N LYS A 186 -9.86 16.42 -9.57
CA LYS A 186 -8.77 17.34 -9.92
C LYS A 186 -7.40 16.69 -9.72
N GLU A 187 -7.19 16.01 -8.60
CA GLU A 187 -5.94 15.29 -8.31
C GLU A 187 -5.73 14.13 -9.29
N MET A 188 -6.78 13.34 -9.53
CA MET A 188 -6.72 12.22 -10.46
C MET A 188 -6.34 12.70 -11.88
N LYS A 189 -6.93 13.81 -12.37
CA LYS A 189 -6.59 14.42 -13.67
C LYS A 189 -5.12 14.85 -13.72
N ARG A 190 -4.61 15.47 -12.65
CA ARG A 190 -3.20 15.89 -12.54
C ARG A 190 -2.26 14.68 -12.53
N LEU A 191 -2.56 13.67 -11.70
CA LEU A 191 -1.71 12.49 -11.52
C LEU A 191 -1.65 11.59 -12.76
N ARG A 192 -2.72 11.55 -13.57
CA ARG A 192 -2.73 10.83 -14.85
C ARG A 192 -1.88 11.52 -15.91
N LYS A 193 -1.81 12.86 -15.91
CA LYS A 193 -0.95 13.62 -16.84
C LYS A 193 0.54 13.40 -16.57
N ASN A 194 0.95 13.22 -15.31
CA ASN A 194 2.34 12.97 -14.94
C ASN A 194 2.88 11.60 -15.39
N LYS A 195 2.04 10.75 -16.00
CA LYS A 195 2.45 9.47 -16.60
C LYS A 195 3.29 9.66 -17.88
N ALA A 196 3.20 10.80 -18.54
CA ALA A 196 3.90 11.07 -19.79
C ALA A 196 5.37 11.50 -19.60
N ASN A 197 5.80 11.82 -18.37
CA ASN A 197 7.11 12.41 -18.06
C ASN A 197 7.92 11.58 -17.02
N ALA A 198 7.60 10.29 -16.82
CA ALA A 198 8.29 9.43 -15.86
C ALA A 198 8.99 8.25 -16.53
#